data_eecd83e294efe047231a25ea91422276
#
_entry.id   eecd83e294efe047231a25ea91422276
#
_cell.length_a   1.000
_cell.length_b   1.000
_cell.length_c   1.000
_cell.angle_alpha   90.00
_cell.angle_beta   90.00
_cell.angle_gamma   90.00
#
_symmetry.space_group_name_H-M   'P 1'
#
loop_
_entity.id
_entity.type
_entity.pdbx_description
1 polymer ?
#
loop_
_entity_poly.entity_id
_entity_poly.type
_entity_poly.pdbx_seq_one_letter_code
_entity_poly.pdbx_strand_id
1 'polypeptide(L)'
;MANYSKDAERITKRKARQKKKRVKNWIIKGLAAVVVIYLALSVIFSVHSGITTVIALNGTVNESVAADGYIFRQQTLINSPANGYIECRVGEGERVSIGETVGYIYTGEYDASRAQKMQELNDRIDYLENNSAVSASYVNNSVMVEQKISSAVRNISDERHNHDLKNMPQNKENLNILIERKKAMENGGTLDKDEMITQLKNQLSELEGASGGAKIVLTADAGGVFSSRIDGFENDLTFDVADKLTPSYLKELDAKQIQHSETVAENQPVCKIVDNYEWYFGAVFDAEYAKNLKIGQRVEMDFFDFSSAPVYGNIKRISEEEKGKVAVTIYANRYVDGIYSSSRAAAEITTTSAEGIKLPVKSLHVKDEQTGVYVLRLGVARFVPVNVRYKNDEWAVVSAVTDTGSEYRLQIYDEVVVDAKNLEDGKVVR
;
A
#
# COMPACT_ATOMS: atom_id res chain seq x y z
N MET A 1 -110.93 -22.94 14.81
CA MET A 1 -109.82 -22.70 13.82
C MET A 1 -109.17 -21.35 13.99
N ALA A 2 -109.28 -20.57 15.04
CA ALA A 2 -108.74 -19.21 15.16
C ALA A 2 -107.37 -19.14 15.97
N ASN A 3 -106.91 -20.20 16.61
CA ASN A 3 -105.69 -20.19 17.43
C ASN A 3 -104.43 -20.55 16.63
N TYR A 4 -104.51 -21.26 15.53
CA TYR A 4 -103.33 -21.67 14.74
C TYR A 4 -102.74 -20.53 13.89
N SER A 5 -103.53 -19.51 13.52
CA SER A 5 -103.03 -18.37 12.70
C SER A 5 -102.20 -17.36 13.51
N LYS A 6 -102.51 -17.17 14.80
CA LYS A 6 -101.78 -16.22 15.66
C LYS A 6 -100.35 -16.70 16.05
N ASP A 7 -100.17 -18.02 16.19
CA ASP A 7 -98.86 -18.56 16.50
C ASP A 7 -97.94 -18.59 15.28
N ALA A 8 -98.42 -18.81 14.10
CA ALA A 8 -97.62 -18.70 12.85
C ALA A 8 -97.14 -17.26 12.62
N GLU A 9 -98.00 -16.28 12.93
CA GLU A 9 -97.61 -14.85 12.77
C GLU A 9 -96.59 -14.39 13.81
N ARG A 10 -96.66 -14.96 15.03
CA ARG A 10 -95.66 -14.73 16.09
C ARG A 10 -94.29 -15.36 15.77
N ILE A 11 -94.26 -16.53 15.17
CA ILE A 11 -93.06 -17.23 14.76
C ILE A 11 -92.37 -16.48 13.57
N THR A 12 -93.16 -16.03 12.62
CA THR A 12 -92.62 -15.23 11.47
C THR A 12 -92.09 -13.88 11.92
N LYS A 13 -92.76 -13.18 12.85
CA LYS A 13 -92.28 -11.91 13.43
C LYS A 13 -91.03 -12.12 14.29
N ARG A 14 -90.95 -13.24 15.01
CA ARG A 14 -89.72 -13.58 15.76
C ARG A 14 -88.48 -13.91 14.85
N LYS A 15 -88.72 -14.70 13.78
CA LYS A 15 -87.70 -14.98 12.75
C LYS A 15 -87.23 -13.72 12.03
N ALA A 16 -88.16 -12.81 11.67
CA ALA A 16 -87.79 -11.54 11.04
C ALA A 16 -87.01 -10.60 11.96
N ARG A 17 -87.35 -10.54 13.27
CA ARG A 17 -86.63 -9.80 14.27
C ARG A 17 -85.21 -10.39 14.52
N GLN A 18 -85.06 -11.72 14.54
CA GLN A 18 -83.73 -12.38 14.64
C GLN A 18 -82.92 -12.17 13.38
N LYS A 19 -83.52 -12.20 12.21
CA LYS A 19 -82.82 -11.93 10.93
C LYS A 19 -82.28 -10.46 10.87
N LYS A 20 -83.13 -9.49 11.30
CA LYS A 20 -82.72 -8.09 11.44
C LYS A 20 -81.63 -7.87 12.44
N LYS A 21 -81.64 -8.58 13.62
CA LYS A 21 -80.55 -8.52 14.62
C LYS A 21 -79.29 -9.15 14.08
N ARG A 22 -79.36 -10.28 13.38
CA ARG A 22 -78.20 -10.91 12.74
C ARG A 22 -77.55 -10.01 11.67
N VAL A 23 -78.41 -9.39 10.77
CA VAL A 23 -77.91 -8.46 9.75
C VAL A 23 -77.26 -7.21 10.39
N LYS A 24 -77.93 -6.64 11.45
CA LYS A 24 -77.37 -5.47 12.14
C LYS A 24 -76.02 -5.83 12.81
N ASN A 25 -75.93 -7.00 13.45
CA ASN A 25 -74.65 -7.43 14.02
C ASN A 25 -73.59 -7.74 12.98
N TRP A 26 -73.96 -8.22 11.81
CA TRP A 26 -73.04 -8.45 10.69
C TRP A 26 -72.51 -7.12 10.08
N ILE A 27 -73.40 -6.13 9.96
CA ILE A 27 -73.00 -4.78 9.53
C ILE A 27 -72.09 -4.11 10.55
N ILE A 28 -72.37 -4.25 11.85
CA ILE A 28 -71.51 -3.72 12.92
C ILE A 28 -70.12 -4.42 12.94
N LYS A 29 -70.10 -5.73 12.73
CA LYS A 29 -68.83 -6.48 12.61
C LYS A 29 -68.04 -6.10 11.36
N GLY A 30 -68.74 -5.89 10.25
CA GLY A 30 -68.12 -5.41 9.00
C GLY A 30 -67.55 -4.00 9.13
N LEU A 31 -68.27 -3.10 9.82
CA LEU A 31 -67.78 -1.73 10.06
C LEU A 31 -66.56 -1.73 11.03
N ALA A 32 -66.63 -2.57 12.08
CA ALA A 32 -65.49 -2.76 12.99
C ALA A 32 -64.25 -3.32 12.27
N ALA A 33 -64.42 -4.29 11.35
CA ALA A 33 -63.35 -4.85 10.55
C ALA A 33 -62.72 -3.78 9.62
N VAL A 34 -63.54 -2.93 8.99
CA VAL A 34 -63.03 -1.81 8.16
C VAL A 34 -62.22 -0.82 9.00
N VAL A 35 -62.70 -0.47 10.22
CA VAL A 35 -61.92 0.40 11.14
C VAL A 35 -60.61 -0.24 11.55
N VAL A 36 -60.61 -1.52 11.85
CA VAL A 36 -59.37 -2.25 12.23
C VAL A 36 -58.39 -2.31 11.03
N ILE A 37 -58.90 -2.58 9.83
CA ILE A 37 -58.09 -2.58 8.61
C ILE A 37 -57.52 -1.16 8.35
N TYR A 38 -58.35 -0.12 8.51
CA TYR A 38 -57.90 1.27 8.36
C TYR A 38 -56.81 1.62 9.37
N LEU A 39 -56.99 1.26 10.63
CA LEU A 39 -55.98 1.46 11.69
C LEU A 39 -54.70 0.66 11.39
N ALA A 40 -54.82 -0.59 10.96
CA ALA A 40 -53.69 -1.41 10.59
C ALA A 40 -52.90 -0.81 9.38
N LEU A 41 -53.62 -0.39 8.35
CA LEU A 41 -53.02 0.29 7.20
C LEU A 41 -52.40 1.64 7.60
N SER A 42 -53.05 2.42 8.49
CA SER A 42 -52.51 3.68 9.01
C SER A 42 -51.22 3.47 9.78
N VAL A 43 -51.14 2.41 10.60
CA VAL A 43 -49.87 2.04 11.31
C VAL A 43 -48.82 1.59 10.32
N ILE A 44 -49.16 0.74 9.35
CA ILE A 44 -48.19 0.28 8.32
C ILE A 44 -47.68 1.48 7.49
N PHE A 45 -48.53 2.40 7.09
CA PHE A 45 -48.13 3.61 6.37
C PHE A 45 -47.32 4.56 7.23
N SER A 46 -47.59 4.66 8.55
CA SER A 46 -46.83 5.50 9.49
C SER A 46 -45.43 4.94 9.76
N VAL A 47 -45.30 3.61 9.85
CA VAL A 47 -43.99 2.94 10.08
C VAL A 47 -43.13 2.93 8.81
N HIS A 48 -43.71 2.98 7.60
CA HIS A 48 -43.00 2.97 6.33
C HIS A 48 -42.61 4.38 5.81
N SER A 49 -42.92 5.42 6.53
CA SER A 49 -42.47 6.80 6.22
C SER A 49 -41.16 7.16 6.94
N GLY A 50 -40.32 6.17 7.19
CA GLY A 50 -38.99 6.37 7.79
C GLY A 50 -38.14 7.25 6.86
N ILE A 51 -37.69 8.39 7.39
CA ILE A 51 -36.70 9.24 6.75
C ILE A 51 -35.35 8.66 7.12
N THR A 52 -34.54 8.42 6.11
CA THR A 52 -33.15 8.03 6.33
C THR A 52 -32.30 9.26 6.29
N THR A 53 -31.55 9.49 7.36
CA THR A 53 -30.63 10.60 7.47
C THR A 53 -29.20 10.09 7.67
N VAL A 54 -28.24 10.95 7.37
CA VAL A 54 -26.80 10.74 7.62
C VAL A 54 -26.23 12.00 8.25
N ILE A 55 -25.27 11.84 9.12
CA ILE A 55 -24.56 12.98 9.71
C ILE A 55 -23.47 13.43 8.74
N ALA A 56 -23.46 14.72 8.42
CA ALA A 56 -22.45 15.34 7.59
C ALA A 56 -21.09 15.34 8.32
N LEU A 57 -20.14 14.57 7.79
CA LEU A 57 -18.79 14.47 8.35
C LEU A 57 -17.77 14.87 7.31
N ASN A 58 -16.65 15.42 7.76
CA ASN A 58 -15.49 15.57 6.89
C ASN A 58 -14.99 14.19 6.47
N GLY A 59 -14.64 14.06 5.21
CA GLY A 59 -14.08 12.86 4.67
C GLY A 59 -13.45 13.11 3.32
N THR A 60 -12.67 12.14 2.88
CA THR A 60 -12.03 12.12 1.58
C THR A 60 -12.70 11.06 0.72
N VAL A 61 -12.88 11.36 -0.55
CA VAL A 61 -13.24 10.35 -1.56
C VAL A 61 -12.11 10.31 -2.57
N ASN A 62 -11.52 9.13 -2.68
CA ASN A 62 -10.44 8.86 -3.61
C ASN A 62 -10.99 8.07 -4.80
N GLU A 63 -10.49 8.39 -5.97
CA GLU A 63 -10.63 7.54 -7.15
C GLU A 63 -9.30 6.82 -7.33
N SER A 64 -9.24 5.56 -6.89
CA SER A 64 -8.05 4.75 -6.95
C SER A 64 -8.29 3.45 -7.69
N VAL A 65 -7.24 2.91 -8.27
CA VAL A 65 -7.21 1.63 -8.97
C VAL A 65 -5.92 0.91 -8.68
N ALA A 66 -6.00 -0.38 -8.37
CA ALA A 66 -4.83 -1.23 -8.27
C ALA A 66 -4.35 -1.61 -9.67
N ALA A 67 -3.05 -1.50 -9.89
CA ALA A 67 -2.43 -1.85 -11.16
C ALA A 67 -1.09 -2.55 -10.92
N ASP A 68 -0.92 -3.66 -11.64
CA ASP A 68 0.38 -4.31 -11.80
C ASP A 68 1.10 -3.67 -12.98
N GLY A 69 2.39 -3.39 -12.79
CA GLY A 69 3.16 -2.68 -13.81
C GLY A 69 4.65 -2.93 -13.71
N TYR A 70 5.37 -2.15 -14.47
CA TYR A 70 6.82 -2.21 -14.60
C TYR A 70 7.45 -0.86 -14.31
N ILE A 71 8.64 -0.91 -13.72
CA ILE A 71 9.46 0.26 -13.43
C ILE A 71 10.51 0.39 -14.51
N PHE A 72 10.48 1.51 -15.22
CA PHE A 72 11.45 1.90 -16.23
C PHE A 72 12.42 2.88 -15.61
N ARG A 73 13.71 2.58 -15.69
CA ARG A 73 14.76 3.37 -15.05
C ARG A 73 16.07 3.23 -15.79
N GLN A 74 16.97 4.15 -15.56
CA GLN A 74 18.32 4.03 -16.08
C GLN A 74 19.12 3.11 -15.18
N GLN A 75 19.75 2.09 -15.77
CA GLN A 75 20.54 1.11 -15.05
C GLN A 75 21.72 0.66 -15.91
N THR A 76 22.85 0.43 -15.26
CA THR A 76 24.08 -0.04 -15.89
C THR A 76 24.36 -1.44 -15.39
N LEU A 77 24.42 -2.40 -16.31
CA LEU A 77 24.74 -3.79 -15.98
C LEU A 77 26.24 -3.96 -15.87
N ILE A 78 26.68 -4.68 -14.86
CA ILE A 78 28.05 -5.15 -14.70
C ILE A 78 28.08 -6.63 -15.05
N ASN A 79 28.83 -6.96 -16.11
CA ASN A 79 28.94 -8.33 -16.60
C ASN A 79 30.15 -8.99 -15.98
N SER A 80 30.07 -10.32 -15.79
CA SER A 80 31.20 -11.11 -15.37
C SER A 80 32.27 -11.19 -16.45
N PRO A 81 33.53 -10.90 -16.13
CA PRO A 81 34.65 -11.02 -17.06
C PRO A 81 35.12 -12.45 -17.29
N ALA A 82 34.62 -13.41 -16.50
CA ALA A 82 35.00 -14.83 -16.59
C ALA A 82 33.94 -15.75 -15.98
N ASN A 83 34.03 -17.04 -16.29
CA ASN A 83 33.23 -18.06 -15.58
C ASN A 83 33.70 -18.19 -14.13
N GLY A 84 32.77 -18.27 -13.20
CA GLY A 84 33.12 -18.41 -11.79
C GLY A 84 31.94 -18.20 -10.84
N TYR A 85 32.25 -17.76 -9.64
CA TYR A 85 31.25 -17.32 -8.67
C TYR A 85 31.54 -15.89 -8.22
N ILE A 86 30.48 -15.16 -7.91
CA ILE A 86 30.56 -13.76 -7.46
C ILE A 86 30.52 -13.66 -5.95
N GLU A 87 31.37 -12.79 -5.41
CA GLU A 87 31.30 -12.27 -4.04
C GLU A 87 31.04 -10.76 -4.11
N CYS A 88 29.83 -10.32 -3.73
CA CYS A 88 29.51 -8.90 -3.63
C CYS A 88 30.10 -8.30 -2.34
N ARG A 89 30.74 -7.13 -2.47
CA ARG A 89 31.33 -6.39 -1.33
C ARG A 89 30.43 -5.26 -0.85
N VAL A 90 29.51 -4.83 -1.72
CA VAL A 90 28.56 -3.77 -1.48
C VAL A 90 27.21 -4.38 -1.14
N GLY A 91 26.56 -3.84 -0.13
CA GLY A 91 25.23 -4.27 0.30
C GLY A 91 24.13 -3.88 -0.71
N GLU A 92 23.07 -4.67 -0.75
CA GLU A 92 21.89 -4.36 -1.59
C GLU A 92 21.31 -3.00 -1.18
N GLY A 93 21.13 -2.10 -2.16
CA GLY A 93 20.62 -0.74 -1.93
C GLY A 93 21.67 0.28 -1.48
N GLU A 94 22.91 -0.10 -1.35
CA GLU A 94 24.00 0.80 -0.99
C GLU A 94 24.41 1.67 -2.18
N ARG A 95 24.83 2.91 -1.90
CA ARG A 95 25.29 3.84 -2.94
C ARG A 95 26.75 3.59 -3.26
N VAL A 96 27.06 3.56 -4.54
CA VAL A 96 28.40 3.38 -5.07
C VAL A 96 28.81 4.53 -5.98
N SER A 97 30.11 4.81 -5.99
CA SER A 97 30.74 5.78 -6.88
C SER A 97 31.36 5.09 -8.08
N ILE A 98 31.57 5.84 -9.16
CA ILE A 98 32.29 5.33 -10.33
C ILE A 98 33.70 4.86 -9.92
N GLY A 99 34.08 3.65 -10.34
CA GLY A 99 35.38 3.04 -10.03
C GLY A 99 35.45 2.34 -8.68
N GLU A 100 34.41 2.39 -7.89
CA GLU A 100 34.35 1.69 -6.60
C GLU A 100 34.26 0.18 -6.80
N THR A 101 34.92 -0.60 -5.95
CA THR A 101 34.88 -2.05 -6.00
C THR A 101 33.55 -2.57 -5.49
N VAL A 102 32.77 -3.20 -6.34
CA VAL A 102 31.45 -3.76 -6.00
C VAL A 102 31.50 -5.25 -5.65
N GLY A 103 32.55 -5.95 -6.07
CA GLY A 103 32.70 -7.35 -5.76
C GLY A 103 33.92 -7.99 -6.44
N TYR A 104 33.98 -9.30 -6.34
CA TYR A 104 35.02 -10.13 -6.94
C TYR A 104 34.43 -11.32 -7.66
N ILE A 105 35.06 -11.72 -8.77
CA ILE A 105 34.81 -13.01 -9.43
C ILE A 105 35.97 -13.96 -9.14
N TYR A 106 35.65 -15.14 -8.66
CA TYR A 106 36.62 -16.20 -8.43
C TYR A 106 36.43 -17.29 -9.48
N THR A 107 37.46 -17.54 -10.28
CA THR A 107 37.39 -18.46 -11.44
C THR A 107 37.63 -19.94 -11.10
N GLY A 108 37.93 -20.28 -9.84
CA GLY A 108 38.13 -21.65 -9.36
C GLY A 108 36.86 -22.45 -9.15
N GLU A 109 37.00 -23.71 -8.70
CA GLU A 109 35.86 -24.52 -8.30
C GLU A 109 35.07 -23.87 -7.18
N TYR A 110 33.76 -23.78 -7.35
CA TYR A 110 32.85 -23.22 -6.33
C TYR A 110 32.75 -24.19 -5.14
N ASP A 111 33.18 -23.73 -3.99
CA ASP A 111 32.99 -24.39 -2.70
C ASP A 111 32.21 -23.45 -1.78
N ALA A 112 30.94 -23.78 -1.56
CA ALA A 112 30.03 -22.96 -0.73
C ALA A 112 30.54 -22.76 0.69
N SER A 113 31.21 -23.75 1.30
CA SER A 113 31.75 -23.64 2.63
C SER A 113 32.94 -22.66 2.68
N ARG A 114 33.80 -22.68 1.65
CA ARG A 114 34.90 -21.76 1.48
C ARG A 114 34.40 -20.34 1.23
N ALA A 115 33.43 -20.17 0.33
CA ALA A 115 32.85 -18.87 0.02
C ALA A 115 32.25 -18.22 1.29
N GLN A 116 31.48 -18.99 2.07
CA GLN A 116 30.96 -18.53 3.34
C GLN A 116 32.03 -18.10 4.33
N LYS A 117 33.13 -18.90 4.42
CA LYS A 117 34.24 -18.59 5.30
C LYS A 117 35.00 -17.34 4.87
N MET A 118 35.19 -17.16 3.57
CA MET A 118 35.82 -15.94 3.02
C MET A 118 34.96 -14.70 3.30
N GLN A 119 33.65 -14.81 3.14
CA GLN A 119 32.72 -13.73 3.47
C GLN A 119 32.81 -13.38 4.97
N GLU A 120 32.73 -14.37 5.85
CA GLU A 120 32.89 -14.16 7.30
C GLU A 120 34.19 -13.44 7.66
N LEU A 121 35.34 -13.82 7.04
CA LEU A 121 36.59 -13.17 7.24
C LEU A 121 36.62 -11.73 6.72
N ASN A 122 36.07 -11.48 5.57
CA ASN A 122 35.95 -10.14 4.99
C ASN A 122 35.11 -9.22 5.88
N ASP A 123 33.90 -9.65 6.26
CA ASP A 123 33.02 -8.88 7.15
C ASP A 123 33.71 -8.52 8.46
N ARG A 124 34.52 -9.43 8.95
CA ARG A 124 35.29 -9.22 10.17
C ARG A 124 36.43 -8.22 9.99
N ILE A 125 37.16 -8.28 8.86
CA ILE A 125 38.21 -7.31 8.50
C ILE A 125 37.60 -5.92 8.38
N ASP A 126 36.49 -5.79 7.63
CA ASP A 126 35.80 -4.52 7.43
C ASP A 126 35.30 -3.91 8.74
N TYR A 127 34.73 -4.76 9.61
CA TYR A 127 34.35 -4.31 10.95
C TYR A 127 35.52 -3.75 11.75
N LEU A 128 36.66 -4.44 11.73
CA LEU A 128 37.86 -3.99 12.43
C LEU A 128 38.43 -2.70 11.81
N GLU A 129 38.48 -2.60 10.48
CA GLU A 129 39.01 -1.42 9.78
C GLU A 129 38.15 -0.18 10.03
N ASN A 130 36.82 -0.30 9.94
CA ASN A 130 35.89 0.82 10.04
C ASN A 130 35.53 1.24 11.48
N ASN A 131 35.82 0.41 12.48
CA ASN A 131 35.44 0.69 13.87
C ASN A 131 36.60 1.26 14.68
N SER A 132 36.74 2.59 14.73
CA SER A 132 37.72 3.32 15.50
C SER A 132 37.61 3.08 17.02
N ALA A 133 36.43 2.70 17.51
CA ALA A 133 36.19 2.40 18.92
C ALA A 133 36.97 1.18 19.42
N VAL A 134 37.34 0.26 18.52
CA VAL A 134 38.19 -0.89 18.86
C VAL A 134 39.61 -0.45 19.12
N SER A 135 40.07 0.62 18.47
CA SER A 135 41.44 1.19 18.63
C SER A 135 41.65 1.97 19.93
N ALA A 136 40.57 2.62 20.43
CA ALA A 136 40.69 3.57 21.56
C ALA A 136 40.74 2.92 22.96
N SER A 137 40.65 1.61 23.06
CA SER A 137 40.66 0.94 24.36
C SER A 137 42.02 0.38 24.76
N TYR A 138 42.99 1.24 24.97
CA TYR A 138 44.20 0.92 25.72
C TYR A 138 43.91 0.67 27.21
N VAL A 139 43.00 -0.25 27.50
CA VAL A 139 42.76 -0.64 28.88
C VAL A 139 43.28 -2.07 29.07
N ASN A 140 44.51 -2.18 29.51
CA ASN A 140 45.13 -3.43 29.99
C ASN A 140 44.56 -3.90 31.35
N ASN A 141 43.25 -3.74 31.52
CA ASN A 141 42.57 -4.11 32.76
C ASN A 141 41.49 -5.17 32.44
N SER A 142 41.75 -6.41 32.87
CA SER A 142 40.83 -7.54 32.66
C SER A 142 39.44 -7.29 33.21
N VAL A 143 39.31 -6.55 34.31
CA VAL A 143 38.00 -6.21 34.91
C VAL A 143 37.15 -5.32 33.97
N MET A 144 37.78 -4.37 33.27
CA MET A 144 37.06 -3.52 32.32
C MET A 144 36.64 -4.28 31.04
N VAL A 145 37.46 -5.24 30.60
CA VAL A 145 37.08 -6.11 29.48
C VAL A 145 35.86 -6.98 29.86
N GLU A 146 35.86 -7.53 31.07
CA GLU A 146 34.70 -8.29 31.58
C GLU A 146 33.40 -7.45 31.70
N GLN A 147 33.54 -6.21 32.16
CA GLN A 147 32.42 -5.28 32.20
C GLN A 147 31.87 -4.97 30.80
N LYS A 148 32.74 -4.77 29.81
CA LYS A 148 32.35 -4.56 28.40
C LYS A 148 31.73 -5.81 27.81
N ILE A 149 32.23 -7.01 28.06
CA ILE A 149 31.61 -8.29 27.68
C ILE A 149 30.17 -8.38 28.24
N SER A 150 30.03 -8.11 29.55
CA SER A 150 28.74 -8.14 30.21
C SER A 150 27.73 -7.11 29.64
N SER A 151 28.24 -5.96 29.23
CA SER A 151 27.40 -4.92 28.58
C SER A 151 27.01 -5.33 27.15
N ALA A 152 27.94 -5.88 26.38
CA ALA A 152 27.64 -6.37 25.01
C ALA A 152 26.60 -7.50 25.02
N VAL A 153 26.73 -8.44 25.98
CA VAL A 153 25.73 -9.53 26.15
C VAL A 153 24.38 -8.96 26.50
N ARG A 154 24.30 -7.95 27.37
CA ARG A 154 23.03 -7.30 27.70
C ARG A 154 22.44 -6.61 26.48
N ASN A 155 23.22 -5.85 25.73
CA ASN A 155 22.74 -5.17 24.52
C ASN A 155 22.16 -6.15 23.49
N ILE A 156 22.84 -7.27 23.22
CA ILE A 156 22.36 -8.34 22.34
C ILE A 156 21.04 -8.96 22.88
N SER A 157 20.96 -9.15 24.20
CA SER A 157 19.74 -9.65 24.83
C SER A 157 18.56 -8.69 24.70
N ASP A 158 18.81 -7.41 24.89
CA ASP A 158 17.80 -6.36 24.81
C ASP A 158 17.31 -6.16 23.35
N GLU A 159 18.22 -6.18 22.37
CA GLU A 159 17.89 -6.15 20.94
C GLU A 159 17.01 -7.34 20.54
N ARG A 160 17.37 -8.53 20.99
CA ARG A 160 16.57 -9.74 20.77
C ARG A 160 15.19 -9.62 21.41
N HIS A 161 15.10 -9.08 22.62
CA HIS A 161 13.82 -8.90 23.33
C HIS A 161 12.92 -7.87 22.63
N ASN A 162 13.52 -6.80 22.10
CA ASN A 162 12.81 -5.74 21.40
C ASN A 162 12.58 -6.03 19.90
N HIS A 163 12.98 -7.19 19.40
CA HIS A 163 12.93 -7.58 17.97
C HIS A 163 13.67 -6.61 17.04
N ASP A 164 14.62 -5.83 17.55
CA ASP A 164 15.51 -4.96 16.77
C ASP A 164 16.78 -5.73 16.39
N LEU A 165 16.74 -6.36 15.22
CA LEU A 165 17.84 -7.19 14.73
C LEU A 165 18.87 -6.41 13.89
N LYS A 166 18.67 -5.13 13.65
CA LYS A 166 19.45 -4.32 12.72
C LYS A 166 20.95 -4.29 13.08
N ASN A 167 21.29 -4.12 14.36
CA ASN A 167 22.66 -4.01 14.83
C ASN A 167 23.21 -5.32 15.41
N MET A 168 22.40 -6.39 15.41
CA MET A 168 22.80 -7.66 16.02
C MET A 168 24.09 -8.28 15.45
N PRO A 169 24.35 -8.26 14.12
CA PRO A 169 25.61 -8.78 13.57
C PRO A 169 26.84 -8.03 14.12
N GLN A 170 26.76 -6.69 14.15
CA GLN A 170 27.85 -5.85 14.67
C GLN A 170 28.06 -6.04 16.16
N ASN A 171 27.02 -6.18 16.95
CA ASN A 171 27.10 -6.41 18.39
C ASN A 171 27.64 -7.81 18.72
N LYS A 172 27.29 -8.82 17.90
CA LYS A 172 27.89 -10.16 18.00
C LYS A 172 29.39 -10.13 17.73
N GLU A 173 29.81 -9.42 16.69
CA GLU A 173 31.24 -9.32 16.36
C GLU A 173 32.03 -8.54 17.42
N ASN A 174 31.46 -7.45 17.93
CA ASN A 174 32.06 -6.74 19.08
C ASN A 174 32.26 -7.65 20.29
N LEU A 175 31.25 -8.50 20.59
CA LEU A 175 31.36 -9.48 21.68
C LEU A 175 32.47 -10.50 21.42
N ASN A 176 32.60 -11.02 20.19
CA ASN A 176 33.66 -11.97 19.82
C ASN A 176 35.06 -11.36 20.02
N ILE A 177 35.27 -10.14 19.57
CA ILE A 177 36.53 -9.40 19.72
C ILE A 177 36.88 -9.21 21.21
N LEU A 178 35.91 -8.85 22.04
CA LEU A 178 36.11 -8.70 23.47
C LEU A 178 36.50 -10.03 24.16
N ILE A 179 35.87 -11.14 23.72
CA ILE A 179 36.24 -12.49 24.23
C ILE A 179 37.63 -12.89 23.81
N GLU A 180 38.03 -12.67 22.56
CA GLU A 180 39.39 -12.96 22.09
C GLU A 180 40.42 -12.12 22.80
N ARG A 181 40.13 -10.85 23.03
CA ARG A 181 40.99 -9.96 23.82
C ARG A 181 41.17 -10.47 25.25
N LYS A 182 40.08 -10.91 25.90
CA LYS A 182 40.19 -11.52 27.25
C LYS A 182 41.07 -12.74 27.23
N LYS A 183 40.93 -13.65 26.26
CA LYS A 183 41.75 -14.84 26.09
C LYS A 183 43.26 -14.48 25.89
N ALA A 184 43.54 -13.47 25.06
CA ALA A 184 44.90 -13.01 24.83
C ALA A 184 45.53 -12.46 26.12
N MET A 185 44.79 -11.68 26.91
CA MET A 185 45.25 -11.15 28.21
C MET A 185 45.50 -12.27 29.22
N GLU A 186 44.66 -13.30 29.29
CA GLU A 186 44.84 -14.47 30.15
C GLU A 186 46.11 -15.26 29.78
N ASN A 187 46.52 -15.24 28.50
CA ASN A 187 47.73 -15.88 27.99
C ASN A 187 48.99 -14.95 28.07
N GLY A 188 48.85 -13.79 28.71
CA GLY A 188 49.98 -12.84 28.89
C GLY A 188 50.36 -12.01 27.66
N GLY A 189 49.47 -12.02 26.62
CA GLY A 189 49.64 -11.23 25.39
C GLY A 189 48.74 -10.00 25.35
N THR A 190 49.02 -9.08 24.42
CA THR A 190 48.16 -7.97 24.02
C THR A 190 47.67 -8.24 22.61
N LEU A 191 46.38 -8.20 22.39
CA LEU A 191 45.81 -8.31 21.04
C LEU A 191 45.81 -6.92 20.40
N ASP A 192 46.68 -6.71 19.43
CA ASP A 192 46.70 -5.49 18.64
C ASP A 192 45.72 -5.63 17.44
N LYS A 193 44.97 -4.56 17.18
CA LYS A 193 44.01 -4.49 16.06
C LYS A 193 44.69 -4.77 14.72
N ASP A 194 45.85 -4.16 14.49
CA ASP A 194 46.58 -4.27 13.23
C ASP A 194 47.15 -5.69 13.04
N GLU A 195 47.52 -6.34 14.14
CA GLU A 195 47.96 -7.73 14.12
C GLU A 195 46.82 -8.68 13.82
N MET A 196 45.61 -8.45 14.40
CA MET A 196 44.39 -9.22 14.07
C MET A 196 44.03 -9.07 12.60
N ILE A 197 43.98 -7.85 12.07
CA ILE A 197 43.67 -7.60 10.66
C ILE A 197 44.69 -8.35 9.77
N THR A 198 45.97 -8.30 10.13
CA THR A 198 47.04 -9.01 9.38
C THR A 198 46.84 -10.52 9.40
N GLN A 199 46.49 -11.11 10.54
CA GLN A 199 46.19 -12.55 10.66
C GLN A 199 44.97 -12.94 9.84
N LEU A 200 43.89 -12.15 9.90
CA LEU A 200 42.67 -12.41 9.11
C LEU A 200 42.93 -12.28 7.61
N LYS A 201 43.70 -11.29 7.18
CA LYS A 201 44.13 -11.14 5.77
C LYS A 201 44.98 -12.31 5.29
N ASN A 202 45.87 -12.85 6.14
CA ASN A 202 46.65 -14.04 5.81
C ASN A 202 45.74 -15.27 5.65
N GLN A 203 44.80 -15.50 6.57
CA GLN A 203 43.81 -16.59 6.45
C GLN A 203 42.96 -16.47 5.18
N LEU A 204 42.51 -15.24 4.85
CA LEU A 204 41.78 -14.98 3.63
C LEU A 204 42.62 -15.31 2.38
N SER A 205 43.89 -14.86 2.35
CA SER A 205 44.83 -15.16 1.25
C SER A 205 45.12 -16.65 1.08
N GLU A 206 45.18 -17.41 2.17
CA GLU A 206 45.32 -18.89 2.12
C GLU A 206 44.07 -19.54 1.49
N LEU A 207 42.87 -19.10 1.86
CA LEU A 207 41.64 -19.61 1.28
C LEU A 207 41.47 -19.20 -0.19
N GLU A 208 41.86 -17.99 -0.57
CA GLU A 208 41.93 -17.50 -1.94
C GLU A 208 42.90 -18.34 -2.80
N GLY A 209 44.12 -18.59 -2.27
CA GLY A 209 45.15 -19.39 -2.94
C GLY A 209 44.73 -20.86 -3.13
N ALA A 210 43.99 -21.44 -2.19
CA ALA A 210 43.50 -22.80 -2.26
C ALA A 210 42.43 -23.02 -3.34
N SER A 211 41.83 -21.96 -3.88
CA SER A 211 40.80 -22.06 -4.92
C SER A 211 41.35 -22.41 -6.32
N GLY A 212 42.64 -22.29 -6.55
CA GLY A 212 43.30 -22.57 -7.84
C GLY A 212 42.89 -21.65 -8.99
N GLY A 213 42.08 -20.63 -8.72
CA GLY A 213 41.55 -19.66 -9.70
C GLY A 213 42.04 -18.22 -9.44
N ALA A 214 41.85 -17.37 -10.44
CA ALA A 214 42.15 -15.93 -10.31
C ALA A 214 40.99 -15.21 -9.61
N LYS A 215 41.35 -14.20 -8.78
CA LYS A 215 40.44 -13.22 -8.21
C LYS A 215 40.42 -12.00 -9.14
N ILE A 216 39.26 -11.71 -9.72
CA ILE A 216 39.05 -10.58 -10.63
C ILE A 216 38.17 -9.56 -9.93
N VAL A 217 38.60 -8.31 -9.92
CA VAL A 217 37.88 -7.20 -9.29
C VAL A 217 36.77 -6.73 -10.20
N LEU A 218 35.58 -6.56 -9.65
CA LEU A 218 34.46 -5.88 -10.31
C LEU A 218 34.33 -4.46 -9.77
N THR A 219 34.32 -3.50 -10.67
CA THR A 219 34.18 -2.07 -10.33
C THR A 219 32.86 -1.52 -10.91
N ALA A 220 32.32 -0.51 -10.25
CA ALA A 220 31.16 0.21 -10.72
C ALA A 220 31.50 1.11 -11.94
N ASP A 221 30.85 0.90 -13.07
CA ASP A 221 31.01 1.70 -14.29
C ASP A 221 30.22 3.01 -14.23
N ALA A 222 29.26 3.12 -13.31
CA ALA A 222 28.43 4.30 -13.08
C ALA A 222 28.25 4.56 -11.57
N GLY A 223 27.91 5.79 -11.20
CA GLY A 223 27.47 6.10 -9.85
C GLY A 223 25.98 5.84 -9.68
N GLY A 224 25.56 5.28 -8.55
CA GLY A 224 24.16 4.98 -8.31
C GLY A 224 23.92 4.07 -7.10
N VAL A 225 22.85 3.32 -7.14
CA VAL A 225 22.47 2.35 -6.12
C VAL A 225 22.79 0.95 -6.62
N PHE A 226 23.56 0.20 -5.83
CA PHE A 226 23.95 -1.17 -6.14
C PHE A 226 22.77 -2.14 -5.97
N SER A 227 22.65 -3.07 -6.89
CA SER A 227 21.76 -4.23 -6.74
C SER A 227 22.40 -5.48 -7.35
N SER A 228 22.44 -6.53 -6.56
CA SER A 228 22.85 -7.87 -7.00
C SER A 228 21.72 -8.63 -7.71
N ARG A 229 20.51 -8.07 -7.72
CA ARG A 229 19.33 -8.71 -8.30
C ARG A 229 19.21 -8.38 -9.77
N ILE A 230 19.43 -9.38 -10.60
CA ILE A 230 19.21 -9.33 -12.04
C ILE A 230 17.92 -10.07 -12.33
N ASP A 231 16.93 -9.38 -12.87
CA ASP A 231 15.62 -9.96 -13.17
C ASP A 231 15.37 -10.14 -14.69
N GLY A 232 16.38 -9.83 -15.52
CA GLY A 232 16.38 -10.04 -16.97
C GLY A 232 15.56 -9.04 -17.79
N PHE A 233 14.99 -8.03 -17.14
CA PHE A 233 14.27 -6.93 -17.80
C PHE A 233 15.12 -5.67 -18.00
N GLU A 234 16.37 -5.69 -17.57
CA GLU A 234 17.23 -4.50 -17.51
C GLU A 234 17.41 -3.81 -18.85
N ASN A 235 17.46 -4.57 -19.95
CA ASN A 235 17.57 -4.04 -21.30
C ASN A 235 16.23 -3.68 -21.95
N ASP A 236 15.12 -4.18 -21.40
CA ASP A 236 13.77 -3.96 -21.93
C ASP A 236 13.09 -2.73 -21.31
N LEU A 237 13.45 -2.40 -20.07
CA LEU A 237 12.77 -1.37 -19.26
C LEU A 237 13.58 -0.07 -19.24
N THR A 238 13.84 0.49 -20.43
CA THR A 238 14.55 1.75 -20.63
C THR A 238 13.57 2.92 -20.76
N PHE A 239 14.07 4.15 -20.62
CA PHE A 239 13.24 5.36 -20.80
C PHE A 239 12.67 5.48 -22.21
N ASP A 240 13.43 5.08 -23.24
CA ASP A 240 12.96 5.10 -24.64
C ASP A 240 11.75 4.19 -24.87
N VAL A 241 11.69 3.08 -24.14
CA VAL A 241 10.57 2.14 -24.19
C VAL A 241 9.37 2.69 -23.40
N ALA A 242 9.60 3.32 -22.24
CA ALA A 242 8.55 3.98 -21.47
C ALA A 242 7.79 5.04 -22.28
N ASP A 243 8.50 5.77 -23.15
CA ASP A 243 7.90 6.77 -24.04
C ASP A 243 7.06 6.18 -25.18
N LYS A 244 7.16 4.87 -25.45
CA LYS A 244 6.46 4.17 -26.54
C LYS A 244 5.60 3.01 -26.03
N LEU A 245 5.36 2.94 -24.74
CA LEU A 245 4.71 1.83 -24.06
C LEU A 245 3.31 1.53 -24.63
N THR A 246 3.01 0.25 -24.86
CA THR A 246 1.71 -0.23 -25.31
C THR A 246 1.22 -1.39 -24.43
N PRO A 247 -0.10 -1.66 -24.39
CA PRO A 247 -0.64 -2.82 -23.67
C PRO A 247 -0.07 -4.15 -24.17
N SER A 248 0.12 -4.28 -25.49
CA SER A 248 0.71 -5.49 -26.09
C SER A 248 2.13 -5.74 -25.64
N TYR A 249 2.95 -4.69 -25.55
CA TYR A 249 4.34 -4.80 -25.08
C TYR A 249 4.42 -5.25 -23.61
N LEU A 250 3.61 -4.66 -22.73
CA LEU A 250 3.57 -5.08 -21.32
C LEU A 250 3.15 -6.54 -21.17
N LYS A 251 2.24 -7.00 -22.00
CA LYS A 251 1.83 -8.41 -22.02
C LYS A 251 2.95 -9.35 -22.50
N GLU A 252 3.79 -8.92 -23.42
CA GLU A 252 4.99 -9.68 -23.85
C GLU A 252 5.99 -9.81 -22.71
N LEU A 253 6.20 -8.74 -21.94
CA LEU A 253 7.05 -8.77 -20.74
C LEU A 253 6.51 -9.75 -19.69
N ASP A 254 5.20 -9.82 -19.48
CA ASP A 254 4.58 -10.76 -18.53
C ASP A 254 4.84 -12.23 -18.89
N ALA A 255 4.97 -12.53 -20.16
CA ALA A 255 5.25 -13.87 -20.64
C ALA A 255 6.72 -14.28 -20.54
N LYS A 256 7.63 -13.35 -20.26
CA LYS A 256 9.08 -13.59 -20.16
C LYS A 256 9.39 -14.35 -18.87
N GLN A 257 10.03 -15.50 -19.00
CA GLN A 257 10.53 -16.30 -17.87
C GLN A 257 12.01 -16.01 -17.63
N ILE A 258 12.36 -15.83 -16.36
CA ILE A 258 13.73 -15.54 -15.94
C ILE A 258 14.29 -16.77 -15.23
N GLN A 259 15.52 -17.16 -15.59
CA GLN A 259 16.25 -18.24 -14.92
C GLN A 259 17.32 -17.62 -14.01
N HIS A 260 17.28 -17.97 -12.75
CA HIS A 260 18.35 -17.65 -11.81
C HIS A 260 19.37 -18.78 -11.77
N SER A 261 20.66 -18.45 -11.83
CA SER A 261 21.78 -19.39 -11.68
C SER A 261 22.72 -18.90 -10.58
N GLU A 262 23.16 -19.82 -9.74
CA GLU A 262 24.17 -19.53 -8.69
C GLU A 262 25.59 -19.39 -9.25
N THR A 263 25.85 -20.00 -10.43
CA THR A 263 27.12 -19.89 -11.12
C THR A 263 27.01 -18.87 -12.24
N VAL A 264 28.06 -18.09 -12.41
CA VAL A 264 28.13 -17.00 -13.37
C VAL A 264 28.96 -17.40 -14.56
N ALA A 265 28.43 -17.19 -15.77
CA ALA A 265 29.19 -17.37 -17.01
C ALA A 265 29.86 -16.06 -17.45
N GLU A 266 30.92 -16.16 -18.24
CA GLU A 266 31.56 -15.02 -18.89
C GLU A 266 30.54 -14.22 -19.70
N ASN A 267 30.60 -12.87 -19.58
CA ASN A 267 29.68 -11.91 -20.19
C ASN A 267 28.22 -11.95 -19.66
N GLN A 268 27.94 -12.76 -18.65
CA GLN A 268 26.63 -12.74 -18.00
C GLN A 268 26.52 -11.56 -17.01
N PRO A 269 25.38 -10.82 -16.99
CA PRO A 269 25.13 -9.80 -15.97
C PRO A 269 25.14 -10.41 -14.57
N VAL A 270 25.85 -9.78 -13.64
CA VAL A 270 26.02 -10.26 -12.26
C VAL A 270 25.48 -9.30 -11.22
N CYS A 271 25.54 -8.03 -11.52
CA CYS A 271 24.94 -6.98 -10.69
C CYS A 271 24.63 -5.78 -11.58
N LYS A 272 23.94 -4.81 -11.03
CA LYS A 272 23.57 -3.57 -11.71
C LYS A 272 23.73 -2.36 -10.80
N ILE A 273 24.01 -1.22 -11.40
CA ILE A 273 23.98 0.08 -10.76
C ILE A 273 22.75 0.82 -11.29
N VAL A 274 21.90 1.25 -10.41
CA VAL A 274 20.61 1.87 -10.73
C VAL A 274 20.65 3.35 -10.42
N ASP A 275 20.32 4.20 -11.41
CA ASP A 275 19.96 5.59 -11.13
C ASP A 275 18.53 5.60 -10.59
N ASN A 276 18.40 5.76 -9.28
CA ASN A 276 17.14 5.67 -8.56
C ASN A 276 16.47 7.05 -8.32
N TYR A 277 16.87 8.06 -9.10
CA TYR A 277 16.32 9.42 -8.94
C TYR A 277 15.16 9.68 -9.89
N GLU A 278 15.31 9.31 -11.16
CA GLU A 278 14.26 9.41 -12.18
C GLU A 278 13.82 8.03 -12.64
N TRP A 279 12.52 7.85 -12.73
CA TRP A 279 11.95 6.58 -13.17
C TRP A 279 10.51 6.77 -13.66
N TYR A 280 10.04 5.78 -14.40
CA TYR A 280 8.65 5.73 -14.83
C TYR A 280 8.00 4.45 -14.28
N PHE A 281 6.73 4.54 -13.97
CA PHE A 281 5.87 3.38 -13.73
C PHE A 281 4.92 3.23 -14.90
N GLY A 282 4.95 2.07 -15.56
CA GLY A 282 4.10 1.75 -16.70
C GLY A 282 3.15 0.61 -16.36
N ALA A 283 1.85 0.85 -16.48
CA ALA A 283 0.83 -0.14 -16.17
C ALA A 283 -0.32 -0.09 -17.17
N VAL A 284 -1.12 -1.18 -17.23
CA VAL A 284 -2.27 -1.32 -18.12
C VAL A 284 -3.55 -1.02 -17.36
N PHE A 285 -4.39 -0.17 -17.94
CA PHE A 285 -5.69 0.21 -17.41
C PHE A 285 -6.81 -0.12 -18.39
N ASP A 286 -8.04 -0.24 -17.88
CA ASP A 286 -9.21 -0.27 -18.72
C ASP A 286 -9.38 1.07 -19.45
N ALA A 287 -9.68 1.02 -20.75
CA ALA A 287 -9.84 2.23 -21.56
C ALA A 287 -10.96 3.14 -21.03
N GLU A 288 -11.99 2.58 -20.42
CA GLU A 288 -13.08 3.35 -19.83
C GLU A 288 -12.61 4.17 -18.63
N TYR A 289 -11.80 3.59 -17.76
CA TYR A 289 -11.19 4.30 -16.65
C TYR A 289 -10.25 5.40 -17.15
N ALA A 290 -9.43 5.07 -18.14
CA ALA A 290 -8.41 5.98 -18.67
C ALA A 290 -8.98 7.20 -19.42
N LYS A 291 -10.26 7.20 -19.83
CA LYS A 291 -10.91 8.38 -20.43
C LYS A 291 -10.89 9.62 -19.52
N ASN A 292 -10.87 9.41 -18.23
CA ASN A 292 -10.85 10.49 -17.24
C ASN A 292 -9.44 10.97 -16.91
N LEU A 293 -8.41 10.26 -17.36
CA LEU A 293 -7.01 10.61 -17.12
C LEU A 293 -6.52 11.67 -18.09
N LYS A 294 -5.63 12.54 -17.62
CA LYS A 294 -5.01 13.60 -18.44
C LYS A 294 -3.51 13.56 -18.34
N ILE A 295 -2.84 13.77 -19.46
CA ILE A 295 -1.39 13.98 -19.48
C ILE A 295 -1.04 15.18 -18.62
N GLY A 296 0.00 15.05 -17.79
CA GLY A 296 0.41 16.04 -16.80
C GLY A 296 -0.36 15.98 -15.48
N GLN A 297 -1.42 15.16 -15.38
CA GLN A 297 -2.16 14.97 -14.13
C GLN A 297 -1.26 14.36 -13.06
N ARG A 298 -1.27 14.98 -11.87
CA ARG A 298 -0.59 14.43 -10.69
C ARG A 298 -1.39 13.24 -10.16
N VAL A 299 -0.69 12.16 -9.85
CA VAL A 299 -1.22 10.95 -9.25
C VAL A 299 -0.39 10.56 -8.04
N GLU A 300 -1.01 9.85 -7.14
CA GLU A 300 -0.37 9.25 -5.97
C GLU A 300 -0.28 7.74 -6.21
N MET A 301 0.89 7.16 -6.01
CA MET A 301 1.15 5.73 -6.16
C MET A 301 1.53 5.17 -4.79
N ASP A 302 0.80 4.20 -4.30
CA ASP A 302 1.09 3.48 -3.07
C ASP A 302 1.52 2.06 -3.44
N PHE A 303 2.83 1.81 -3.35
CA PHE A 303 3.41 0.52 -3.71
C PHE A 303 3.30 -0.47 -2.57
N PHE A 304 2.87 -1.70 -2.88
CA PHE A 304 2.69 -2.73 -1.87
C PHE A 304 4.02 -3.37 -1.42
N ASP A 305 5.05 -3.33 -2.27
CA ASP A 305 6.26 -4.15 -2.07
C ASP A 305 7.45 -3.41 -1.46
N PHE A 306 7.58 -2.09 -1.62
CA PHE A 306 8.83 -1.40 -1.28
C PHE A 306 8.74 0.07 -0.86
N SER A 307 7.60 0.59 -0.58
CA SER A 307 7.48 1.94 0.02
C SER A 307 6.46 1.95 1.13
N SER A 308 6.79 2.57 2.25
CA SER A 308 5.85 2.82 3.35
C SER A 308 5.14 4.17 3.23
N ALA A 309 5.53 5.01 2.28
CA ALA A 309 4.97 6.34 2.04
C ALA A 309 4.51 6.47 0.58
N PRO A 310 3.35 7.09 0.32
CA PRO A 310 2.87 7.34 -1.01
C PRO A 310 3.86 8.15 -1.86
N VAL A 311 3.99 7.76 -3.12
CA VAL A 311 4.88 8.39 -4.09
C VAL A 311 4.06 9.18 -5.09
N TYR A 312 4.41 10.45 -5.29
CA TYR A 312 3.72 11.30 -6.26
C TYR A 312 4.44 11.29 -7.60
N GLY A 313 3.66 11.11 -8.65
CA GLY A 313 4.12 11.19 -10.03
C GLY A 313 3.17 11.99 -10.90
N ASN A 314 3.53 12.16 -12.17
CA ASN A 314 2.67 12.80 -13.16
C ASN A 314 2.47 11.86 -14.35
N ILE A 315 1.26 11.79 -14.86
CA ILE A 315 0.96 11.04 -16.08
C ILE A 315 1.73 11.67 -17.23
N LYS A 316 2.70 10.93 -17.75
CA LYS A 316 3.54 11.37 -18.86
C LYS A 316 2.92 11.03 -20.21
N ARG A 317 2.32 9.85 -20.30
CA ARG A 317 1.75 9.34 -21.54
C ARG A 317 0.57 8.40 -21.27
N ILE A 318 -0.39 8.42 -22.18
CA ILE A 318 -1.48 7.45 -22.29
C ILE A 318 -1.39 6.91 -23.72
N SER A 319 -1.29 5.59 -23.88
CA SER A 319 -1.20 4.95 -25.20
C SER A 319 -2.51 5.03 -25.96
N GLU A 320 -2.47 4.66 -27.24
CA GLU A 320 -3.68 4.30 -27.97
C GLU A 320 -4.35 3.08 -27.33
N GLU A 321 -5.66 2.97 -27.56
CA GLU A 321 -6.44 1.84 -27.05
C GLU A 321 -6.16 0.57 -27.85
N GLU A 322 -5.84 -0.52 -27.17
CA GLU A 322 -5.70 -1.85 -27.72
C GLU A 322 -6.65 -2.82 -26.99
N LYS A 323 -7.68 -3.32 -27.67
CA LYS A 323 -8.64 -4.31 -27.15
C LYS A 323 -9.28 -3.88 -25.81
N GLY A 324 -9.68 -2.62 -25.68
CA GLY A 324 -10.30 -2.08 -24.47
C GLY A 324 -9.31 -1.76 -23.35
N LYS A 325 -8.01 -1.78 -23.62
CA LYS A 325 -6.95 -1.46 -22.66
C LYS A 325 -6.06 -0.34 -23.18
N VAL A 326 -5.48 0.42 -22.27
CA VAL A 326 -4.47 1.46 -22.54
C VAL A 326 -3.29 1.27 -21.61
N ALA A 327 -2.09 1.57 -22.07
CA ALA A 327 -0.92 1.67 -21.21
C ALA A 327 -0.76 3.12 -20.75
N VAL A 328 -0.57 3.32 -19.46
CA VAL A 328 -0.31 4.63 -18.86
C VAL A 328 1.09 4.62 -18.30
N THR A 329 1.86 5.64 -18.67
CA THR A 329 3.21 5.87 -18.15
C THR A 329 3.18 7.05 -17.18
N ILE A 330 3.61 6.81 -15.94
CA ILE A 330 3.67 7.80 -14.86
C ILE A 330 5.14 8.11 -14.58
N TYR A 331 5.52 9.36 -14.65
CA TYR A 331 6.87 9.85 -14.36
C TYR A 331 6.98 10.23 -12.89
N ALA A 332 8.06 9.84 -12.26
CA ALA A 332 8.43 10.27 -10.92
C ALA A 332 9.93 10.63 -10.87
N ASN A 333 10.26 11.67 -10.09
CA ASN A 333 11.62 12.15 -9.88
C ASN A 333 11.96 12.18 -8.39
N ARG A 334 11.73 11.08 -7.73
CA ARG A 334 11.94 10.94 -6.28
C ARG A 334 12.61 9.61 -5.97
N TYR A 335 13.57 9.66 -5.06
CA TYR A 335 14.13 8.45 -4.48
C TYR A 335 13.03 7.65 -3.76
N VAL A 336 12.99 6.34 -4.04
CA VAL A 336 12.13 5.37 -3.36
C VAL A 336 13.01 4.20 -2.94
N ASP A 337 13.00 3.90 -1.66
CA ASP A 337 13.75 2.78 -1.13
C ASP A 337 13.17 1.45 -1.61
N GLY A 338 14.03 0.52 -1.99
CA GLY A 338 13.65 -0.80 -2.50
C GLY A 338 13.30 -0.85 -3.99
N ILE A 339 12.99 0.27 -4.65
CA ILE A 339 12.61 0.29 -6.08
C ILE A 339 13.70 -0.28 -7.00
N TYR A 340 14.96 -0.23 -6.59
CA TYR A 340 16.11 -0.75 -7.31
C TYR A 340 16.12 -2.28 -7.44
N SER A 341 15.42 -2.98 -6.55
CA SER A 341 15.51 -4.43 -6.40
C SER A 341 14.61 -5.23 -7.33
N SER A 342 13.54 -4.63 -7.87
CA SER A 342 12.57 -5.29 -8.75
C SER A 342 12.21 -4.41 -9.93
N SER A 343 11.99 -5.03 -11.07
CA SER A 343 11.46 -4.36 -12.26
C SER A 343 9.93 -4.42 -12.32
N ARG A 344 9.29 -5.34 -11.59
CA ARG A 344 7.84 -5.44 -11.45
C ARG A 344 7.40 -4.83 -10.13
N ALA A 345 6.26 -4.16 -10.14
CA ALA A 345 5.65 -3.60 -8.95
C ALA A 345 4.13 -3.57 -9.07
N ALA A 346 3.46 -3.77 -7.94
CA ALA A 346 2.03 -3.55 -7.80
C ALA A 346 1.80 -2.29 -6.98
N ALA A 347 0.90 -1.43 -7.46
CA ALA A 347 0.59 -0.18 -6.78
C ALA A 347 -0.91 0.14 -6.83
N GLU A 348 -1.41 0.76 -5.78
CA GLU A 348 -2.67 1.47 -5.82
C GLU A 348 -2.41 2.90 -6.32
N ILE A 349 -3.08 3.27 -7.41
CA ILE A 349 -2.91 4.56 -8.07
C ILE A 349 -4.14 5.41 -7.81
N THR A 350 -3.97 6.47 -7.03
CA THR A 350 -5.01 7.46 -6.75
C THR A 350 -4.87 8.64 -7.70
N THR A 351 -5.88 8.81 -8.55
CA THR A 351 -5.89 9.84 -9.60
C THR A 351 -6.63 11.10 -9.17
N THR A 352 -7.59 10.98 -8.29
CA THR A 352 -8.37 12.09 -7.76
C THR A 352 -8.58 11.87 -6.27
N SER A 353 -8.30 12.89 -5.49
CA SER A 353 -8.61 12.94 -4.06
C SER A 353 -9.36 14.24 -3.78
N ALA A 354 -10.57 14.14 -3.31
CA ALA A 354 -11.38 15.28 -2.91
C ALA A 354 -11.69 15.23 -1.43
N GLU A 355 -11.35 16.30 -0.73
CA GLU A 355 -11.62 16.47 0.70
C GLU A 355 -12.74 17.48 0.90
N GLY A 356 -13.63 17.21 1.84
CA GLY A 356 -14.75 18.06 2.19
C GLY A 356 -15.81 17.30 2.99
N ILE A 357 -17.05 17.78 2.96
CA ILE A 357 -18.16 17.09 3.60
C ILE A 357 -18.56 15.91 2.69
N LYS A 358 -18.36 14.70 3.20
CA LYS A 358 -18.68 13.44 2.48
C LYS A 358 -20.12 13.04 2.76
N LEU A 359 -20.89 12.86 1.69
CA LEU A 359 -22.31 12.51 1.74
C LEU A 359 -22.63 11.43 0.69
N PRO A 360 -23.61 10.55 0.93
CA PRO A 360 -24.12 9.66 -0.11
C PRO A 360 -24.66 10.45 -1.30
N VAL A 361 -24.41 10.01 -2.53
CA VAL A 361 -24.93 10.69 -3.75
C VAL A 361 -26.44 10.84 -3.72
N LYS A 362 -27.16 9.90 -3.11
CA LYS A 362 -28.62 9.92 -2.95
C LYS A 362 -29.13 11.11 -2.14
N SER A 363 -28.29 11.77 -1.34
CA SER A 363 -28.66 12.97 -0.58
C SER A 363 -28.60 14.25 -1.40
N LEU A 364 -28.07 14.21 -2.63
CA LEU A 364 -27.99 15.35 -3.51
C LEU A 364 -29.31 15.54 -4.25
N HIS A 365 -29.85 16.75 -4.18
CA HIS A 365 -31.09 17.16 -4.87
C HIS A 365 -30.80 18.40 -5.71
N VAL A 366 -31.57 18.56 -6.79
CA VAL A 366 -31.52 19.77 -7.61
C VAL A 366 -32.86 20.52 -7.44
N LYS A 367 -32.77 21.78 -7.02
CA LYS A 367 -33.87 22.70 -6.87
C LYS A 367 -33.50 24.05 -7.50
N ASP A 368 -34.35 24.59 -8.35
CA ASP A 368 -34.14 25.87 -9.03
C ASP A 368 -32.77 25.98 -9.70
N GLU A 369 -32.38 24.90 -10.43
CA GLU A 369 -31.06 24.72 -11.10
C GLU A 369 -29.86 24.69 -10.16
N GLN A 370 -30.05 24.67 -8.85
CA GLN A 370 -28.99 24.56 -7.87
C GLN A 370 -28.92 23.17 -7.26
N THR A 371 -27.71 22.61 -7.17
CA THR A 371 -27.49 21.37 -6.44
C THR A 371 -27.37 21.68 -4.94
N GLY A 372 -28.08 20.90 -4.12
CA GLY A 372 -28.09 21.06 -2.69
C GLY A 372 -28.47 19.79 -1.94
N VAL A 373 -28.55 19.89 -0.64
CA VAL A 373 -28.98 18.84 0.26
C VAL A 373 -30.08 19.34 1.18
N TYR A 374 -30.91 18.43 1.67
CA TYR A 374 -31.87 18.77 2.69
C TYR A 374 -31.29 18.49 4.07
N VAL A 375 -31.12 19.53 4.87
CA VAL A 375 -30.64 19.44 6.25
C VAL A 375 -31.83 19.44 7.21
N LEU A 376 -31.84 18.51 8.13
CA LEU A 376 -32.87 18.41 9.16
C LEU A 376 -32.42 19.22 10.39
N ARG A 377 -33.11 20.33 10.67
CA ARG A 377 -32.88 21.14 11.87
C ARG A 377 -34.18 21.34 12.62
N LEU A 378 -34.19 20.99 13.89
CA LEU A 378 -35.38 21.08 14.77
C LEU A 378 -36.64 20.39 14.17
N GLY A 379 -36.41 19.27 13.45
CA GLY A 379 -37.48 18.50 12.80
C GLY A 379 -38.03 19.11 11.52
N VAL A 380 -37.37 20.13 10.94
CA VAL A 380 -37.74 20.77 9.68
C VAL A 380 -36.67 20.53 8.64
N ALA A 381 -37.04 20.02 7.49
CA ALA A 381 -36.14 19.85 6.35
C ALA A 381 -35.95 21.19 5.62
N ARG A 382 -34.70 21.62 5.47
CA ARG A 382 -34.33 22.86 4.77
C ARG A 382 -33.38 22.54 3.64
N PHE A 383 -33.68 23.06 2.44
CA PHE A 383 -32.79 22.94 1.30
C PHE A 383 -31.59 23.87 1.48
N VAL A 384 -30.39 23.30 1.40
CA VAL A 384 -29.12 24.01 1.54
C VAL A 384 -28.29 23.78 0.28
N PRO A 385 -28.00 24.84 -0.50
CA PRO A 385 -27.15 24.73 -1.68
C PRO A 385 -25.73 24.30 -1.29
N VAL A 386 -25.12 23.44 -2.13
CA VAL A 386 -23.74 22.96 -1.96
C VAL A 386 -23.00 22.97 -3.30
N ASN A 387 -21.69 23.16 -3.23
CA ASN A 387 -20.78 22.96 -4.37
C ASN A 387 -20.29 21.52 -4.34
N VAL A 388 -20.60 20.73 -5.37
CA VAL A 388 -20.08 19.38 -5.53
C VAL A 388 -18.65 19.47 -6.05
N ARG A 389 -17.67 19.07 -5.23
CA ARG A 389 -16.26 19.03 -5.62
C ARG A 389 -15.92 17.76 -6.39
N TYR A 390 -16.48 16.66 -5.95
CA TYR A 390 -16.30 15.34 -6.55
C TYR A 390 -17.54 14.47 -6.26
N LYS A 391 -17.86 13.55 -7.15
CA LYS A 391 -18.86 12.50 -6.92
C LYS A 391 -18.50 11.25 -7.71
N ASN A 392 -18.73 10.10 -7.13
CA ASN A 392 -18.78 8.81 -7.80
C ASN A 392 -20.18 8.20 -7.69
N ASP A 393 -20.34 6.91 -7.92
CA ASP A 393 -21.66 6.24 -7.87
C ASP A 393 -22.27 6.18 -6.46
N GLU A 394 -21.46 6.20 -5.42
CA GLU A 394 -21.88 6.01 -4.03
C GLU A 394 -21.80 7.28 -3.20
N TRP A 395 -20.71 8.06 -3.34
CA TRP A 395 -20.36 9.18 -2.50
C TRP A 395 -20.15 10.48 -3.27
N ALA A 396 -20.50 11.57 -2.63
CA ALA A 396 -20.16 12.92 -3.07
C ALA A 396 -19.38 13.65 -1.99
N VAL A 397 -18.40 14.45 -2.41
CA VAL A 397 -17.72 15.41 -1.56
C VAL A 397 -18.20 16.80 -1.92
N VAL A 398 -18.74 17.49 -0.94
CA VAL A 398 -19.33 18.81 -1.14
C VAL A 398 -18.69 19.85 -0.23
N SER A 399 -18.80 21.13 -0.62
CA SER A 399 -18.47 22.27 0.21
C SER A 399 -19.66 23.22 0.31
N ALA A 400 -19.76 23.94 1.43
CA ALA A 400 -20.77 24.96 1.58
C ALA A 400 -20.60 26.06 0.51
N VAL A 401 -21.71 26.56 -0.02
CA VAL A 401 -21.72 27.75 -0.88
C VAL A 401 -21.63 28.99 0.00
N THR A 402 -20.73 29.91 -0.30
CA THR A 402 -20.47 31.09 0.53
C THR A 402 -21.32 32.32 0.16
N ASP A 403 -21.84 32.38 -1.09
CA ASP A 403 -22.40 33.61 -1.68
C ASP A 403 -23.89 33.53 -2.02
N THR A 404 -24.68 32.67 -1.38
CA THR A 404 -26.10 32.49 -1.77
C THR A 404 -27.09 33.44 -1.16
N GLY A 405 -26.69 34.36 -0.27
CA GLY A 405 -27.66 35.14 0.55
C GLY A 405 -28.53 34.26 1.45
N SER A 406 -28.35 32.95 1.43
CA SER A 406 -29.04 31.98 2.26
C SER A 406 -28.50 32.05 3.69
N GLU A 407 -29.42 32.15 4.63
CA GLU A 407 -29.12 32.13 6.08
C GLU A 407 -28.61 30.75 6.53
N TYR A 408 -28.80 29.71 5.69
CA TYR A 408 -28.49 28.32 6.00
C TYR A 408 -27.33 27.83 5.16
N ARG A 409 -26.26 27.38 5.84
CA ARG A 409 -25.08 26.74 5.24
C ARG A 409 -24.94 25.33 5.79
N LEU A 410 -24.45 24.41 4.94
CA LEU A 410 -24.11 23.06 5.38
C LEU A 410 -22.90 23.13 6.32
N GLN A 411 -23.05 22.49 7.47
CA GLN A 411 -22.02 22.39 8.50
C GLN A 411 -21.72 20.93 8.80
N ILE A 412 -20.52 20.69 9.36
CA ILE A 412 -20.17 19.40 9.92
C ILE A 412 -21.11 19.11 11.09
N TYR A 413 -21.55 17.86 11.17
CA TYR A 413 -22.55 17.35 12.11
C TYR A 413 -24.01 17.74 11.80
N ASP A 414 -24.28 18.42 10.71
CA ASP A 414 -25.65 18.57 10.24
C ASP A 414 -26.24 17.21 9.88
N GLU A 415 -27.50 17.00 10.19
CA GLU A 415 -28.26 15.81 9.82
C GLU A 415 -28.84 16.00 8.43
N VAL A 416 -28.32 15.24 7.45
CA VAL A 416 -28.69 15.33 6.03
C VAL A 416 -29.62 14.21 5.65
N VAL A 417 -30.72 14.54 4.97
CA VAL A 417 -31.71 13.57 4.48
C VAL A 417 -31.17 12.84 3.25
N VAL A 418 -31.14 11.51 3.29
CA VAL A 418 -30.68 10.64 2.20
C VAL A 418 -31.86 10.13 1.38
N ASP A 419 -32.95 9.76 2.05
CA ASP A 419 -34.17 9.26 1.41
C ASP A 419 -35.40 9.72 2.17
N ALA A 420 -36.34 10.32 1.47
CA ALA A 420 -37.62 10.69 2.00
C ALA A 420 -38.67 10.84 0.87
N LYS A 421 -39.89 10.39 1.10
CA LYS A 421 -41.01 10.61 0.16
C LYS A 421 -41.50 12.05 0.24
N ASN A 422 -41.60 12.70 -0.93
CA ASN A 422 -42.15 14.07 -1.07
C ASN A 422 -41.38 15.08 -0.19
N LEU A 423 -40.07 15.17 -0.37
CA LEU A 423 -39.20 16.10 0.34
C LEU A 423 -39.39 17.51 -0.24
N GLU A 424 -39.87 18.45 0.59
CA GLU A 424 -40.06 19.86 0.25
C GLU A 424 -39.39 20.75 1.29
N ASP A 425 -38.95 21.94 0.86
CA ASP A 425 -38.31 22.91 1.73
C ASP A 425 -39.31 23.46 2.76
N GLY A 426 -38.93 23.43 4.03
CA GLY A 426 -39.79 23.83 5.14
C GLY A 426 -40.74 22.73 5.64
N LYS A 427 -40.68 21.52 5.10
CA LYS A 427 -41.50 20.41 5.56
C LYS A 427 -41.10 19.94 6.96
N VAL A 428 -42.08 19.87 7.84
CA VAL A 428 -41.92 19.26 9.18
C VAL A 428 -41.83 17.76 9.02
N VAL A 429 -40.76 17.23 9.51
CA VAL A 429 -40.42 15.82 9.46
C VAL A 429 -40.38 15.30 10.91
N ARG A 430 -41.29 14.38 11.21
CA ARG A 430 -41.38 13.73 12.52
C ARG A 430 -40.77 12.33 12.49
#